data_c93c23af4779795960599d2986fa7e0c
#
_entry.id   c93c23af4779795960599d2986fa7e0c
#
_cell.length_a   1.000
_cell.length_b   1.000
_cell.length_c   1.000
_cell.angle_alpha   90.00
_cell.angle_beta   90.00
_cell.angle_gamma   90.00
#
_symmetry.space_group_name_H-M   'P 1'
#
loop_
_entity.id
_entity.type
_entity.pdbx_description
1 polymer ?
#
loop_
_entity_poly.entity_id
_entity_poly.type
_entity_poly.pdbx_seq_one_letter_code
_entity_poly.pdbx_strand_id
1 'polypeptide(L)'
;MNRANTEIPQLTGYFFVLEVMRNEPALLALRPDLELDNIQSTPVELFQNNTLRPILKMQHALLTQLFRKHIEKRKNVYFQMPEKDRMGWIALSVRSDQRFRYQLAGMIIGHFTAAELDFFVDNEEEAMRRLTDLMVQRLQSGVYEV
;
A
#
# COMPACT_ATOMS: atom_id res chain seq x y z
N MET A 1 -41.53 14.89 26.43
CA MET A 1 -40.50 13.85 26.58
C MET A 1 -39.33 14.20 25.67
N ASN A 2 -38.33 14.85 26.23
CA ASN A 2 -37.08 15.17 25.52
C ASN A 2 -36.26 13.90 25.42
N ARG A 3 -36.06 13.41 24.21
CA ARG A 3 -34.98 12.48 23.91
C ARG A 3 -33.71 13.31 23.84
N ALA A 4 -32.91 13.26 24.89
CA ALA A 4 -31.58 13.82 24.94
C ALA A 4 -30.75 13.25 23.80
N ASN A 5 -30.23 14.15 23.01
CA ASN A 5 -29.19 13.92 22.01
C ASN A 5 -27.95 13.40 22.78
N THR A 6 -27.74 12.09 22.72
CA THR A 6 -26.52 11.51 23.28
C THR A 6 -25.46 11.67 22.21
N GLU A 7 -24.88 12.86 22.13
CA GLU A 7 -23.62 13.05 21.46
C GLU A 7 -22.61 12.10 22.14
N ILE A 8 -21.96 11.27 21.35
CA ILE A 8 -20.94 10.34 21.81
C ILE A 8 -19.62 11.12 21.89
N PRO A 9 -19.22 11.64 23.06
CA PRO A 9 -17.95 12.40 23.20
C PRO A 9 -16.71 11.52 23.02
N GLN A 10 -16.90 10.21 22.91
CA GLN A 10 -15.82 9.21 22.95
C GLN A 10 -15.04 9.09 21.63
N LEU A 11 -15.65 9.41 20.49
CA LEU A 11 -14.96 9.30 19.20
C LEU A 11 -13.89 10.37 18.99
N THR A 12 -14.14 11.59 19.42
CA THR A 12 -13.17 12.69 19.27
C THR A 12 -11.92 12.45 20.13
N GLY A 13 -12.10 11.92 21.35
CA GLY A 13 -10.97 11.53 22.21
C GLY A 13 -10.17 10.34 21.65
N TYR A 14 -10.85 9.38 21.04
CA TYR A 14 -10.21 8.21 20.44
C TYR A 14 -9.35 8.59 19.22
N PHE A 15 -9.85 9.43 18.32
CA PHE A 15 -9.08 9.95 17.19
C PHE A 15 -7.87 10.77 17.65
N PHE A 16 -8.03 11.62 18.65
CA PHE A 16 -6.93 12.40 19.23
C PHE A 16 -5.84 11.49 19.83
N VAL A 17 -6.24 10.45 20.57
CA VAL A 17 -5.29 9.48 21.16
C VAL A 17 -4.55 8.71 20.07
N LEU A 18 -5.23 8.29 19.01
CA LEU A 18 -4.58 7.61 17.87
C LEU A 18 -3.57 8.52 17.16
N GLU A 19 -3.93 9.78 16.93
CA GLU A 19 -3.06 10.75 16.28
C GLU A 19 -1.79 11.01 17.09
N VAL A 20 -1.91 11.17 18.41
CA VAL A 20 -0.76 11.35 19.32
C VAL A 20 0.09 10.09 19.41
N MET A 21 -0.52 8.91 19.51
CA MET A 21 0.19 7.64 19.65
C MET A 21 0.92 7.23 18.35
N ARG A 22 0.36 7.53 17.17
CA ARG A 22 0.98 7.14 15.89
C ARG A 22 1.94 8.18 15.32
N ASN A 23 1.90 9.41 15.81
CA ASN A 23 2.66 10.51 15.22
C ASN A 23 2.42 10.62 13.69
N GLU A 24 1.17 10.77 13.29
CA GLU A 24 0.78 10.84 11.89
C GLU A 24 1.52 11.93 11.08
N PRO A 25 1.80 13.13 11.64
CA PRO A 25 2.63 14.11 10.94
C PRO A 25 4.01 13.58 10.53
N ALA A 26 4.66 12.79 11.38
CA ALA A 26 5.94 12.17 11.06
C ALA A 26 5.80 11.11 9.97
N LEU A 27 4.72 10.31 9.98
CA LEU A 27 4.43 9.34 8.91
C LEU A 27 4.24 10.03 7.57
N LEU A 28 3.51 11.13 7.54
CA LEU A 28 3.31 11.91 6.32
C LEU A 28 4.61 12.56 5.82
N ALA A 29 5.45 13.06 6.74
CA ALA A 29 6.72 13.70 6.41
C ALA A 29 7.74 12.73 5.78
N LEU A 30 7.61 11.42 5.99
CA LEU A 30 8.46 10.40 5.37
C LEU A 30 8.15 10.17 3.88
N ARG A 31 6.98 10.59 3.42
CA ARG A 31 6.56 10.34 2.05
C ARG A 31 7.23 11.31 1.08
N PRO A 32 7.77 10.83 -0.05
CA PRO A 32 8.28 11.71 -1.08
C PRO A 32 7.15 12.47 -1.77
N ASP A 33 7.40 13.72 -2.13
CA ASP A 33 6.52 14.46 -3.02
C ASP A 33 6.60 13.86 -4.43
N LEU A 34 5.43 13.63 -5.01
CA LEU A 34 5.29 13.19 -6.39
C LEU A 34 4.51 14.26 -7.16
N GLU A 35 5.11 14.78 -8.22
CA GLU A 35 4.41 15.68 -9.14
C GLU A 35 3.46 14.84 -10.01
N LEU A 36 2.21 14.71 -9.55
CA LEU A 36 1.16 13.98 -10.26
C LEU A 36 0.03 14.91 -10.64
N ASP A 37 -0.45 14.76 -11.87
CA ASP A 37 -1.65 15.47 -12.32
C ASP A 37 -2.89 14.76 -11.77
N ASN A 38 -3.61 15.46 -10.88
CA ASN A 38 -4.83 14.97 -10.25
C ASN A 38 -6.10 15.63 -10.86
N ILE A 39 -5.97 16.33 -11.97
CA ILE A 39 -7.11 16.97 -12.65
C ILE A 39 -8.06 15.88 -13.15
N GLN A 40 -9.35 16.00 -12.80
CA GLN A 40 -10.42 15.07 -13.16
C GLN A 40 -10.29 13.66 -12.56
N SER A 41 -9.52 13.48 -11.48
CA SER A 41 -9.38 12.20 -10.80
C SER A 41 -10.58 11.87 -9.92
N THR A 42 -10.96 10.58 -9.89
CA THR A 42 -11.92 10.06 -8.91
C THR A 42 -11.33 10.04 -7.50
N PRO A 43 -12.15 9.94 -6.42
CA PRO A 43 -11.63 9.83 -5.06
C PRO A 43 -10.64 8.68 -4.87
N VAL A 44 -10.87 7.52 -5.49
CA VAL A 44 -9.95 6.37 -5.40
C VAL A 44 -8.67 6.61 -6.20
N GLU A 45 -8.73 7.31 -7.31
CA GLU A 45 -7.54 7.74 -8.06
C GLU A 45 -6.71 8.75 -7.29
N LEU A 46 -7.35 9.71 -6.61
CA LEU A 46 -6.67 10.64 -5.71
C LEU A 46 -5.97 9.90 -4.56
N PHE A 47 -6.65 8.93 -3.95
CA PHE A 47 -6.07 8.07 -2.93
C PHE A 47 -4.87 7.27 -3.46
N GLN A 48 -5.00 6.69 -4.65
CA GLN A 48 -3.90 6.01 -5.32
C GLN A 48 -2.69 6.92 -5.50
N ASN A 49 -2.90 8.14 -6.00
CA ASN A 49 -1.82 9.06 -6.33
C ASN A 49 -1.20 9.74 -5.11
N ASN A 50 -2.02 10.10 -4.13
CA ASN A 50 -1.57 10.89 -2.97
C ASN A 50 -1.17 10.02 -1.77
N THR A 51 -1.62 8.78 -1.69
CA THR A 51 -1.34 7.85 -0.58
C THR A 51 -0.54 6.64 -1.03
N LEU A 52 -1.07 5.83 -1.95
CA LEU A 52 -0.43 4.56 -2.32
C LEU A 52 0.91 4.74 -3.02
N ARG A 53 0.99 5.59 -4.03
CA ARG A 53 2.23 5.79 -4.82
C ARG A 53 3.39 6.34 -3.99
N PRO A 54 3.22 7.37 -3.14
CA PRO A 54 4.30 7.86 -2.28
C PRO A 54 4.82 6.80 -1.31
N ILE A 55 3.92 6.04 -0.67
CA ILE A 55 4.31 4.98 0.26
C ILE A 55 5.04 3.85 -0.46
N LEU A 56 4.56 3.43 -1.63
CA LEU A 56 5.23 2.42 -2.45
C LEU A 56 6.64 2.85 -2.85
N LYS A 57 6.83 4.11 -3.22
CA LYS A 57 8.14 4.66 -3.55
C LYS A 57 9.07 4.65 -2.35
N MET A 58 8.58 5.07 -1.18
CA MET A 58 9.32 5.06 0.07
C MET A 58 9.73 3.62 0.48
N GLN A 59 8.85 2.64 0.29
CA GLN A 59 9.05 1.25 0.69
C GLN A 59 9.75 0.39 -0.37
N HIS A 60 10.19 0.97 -1.47
CA HIS A 60 10.75 0.22 -2.61
C HIS A 60 11.85 -0.78 -2.21
N ALA A 61 12.80 -0.36 -1.40
CA ALA A 61 13.91 -1.21 -0.97
C ALA A 61 13.43 -2.44 -0.18
N LEU A 62 12.49 -2.27 0.74
CA LEU A 62 11.95 -3.37 1.54
C LEU A 62 11.04 -4.29 0.72
N LEU A 63 10.26 -3.75 -0.21
CA LEU A 63 9.46 -4.54 -1.14
C LEU A 63 10.36 -5.43 -2.01
N THR A 64 11.44 -4.88 -2.55
CA THR A 64 12.44 -5.60 -3.33
C THR A 64 13.13 -6.68 -2.50
N GLN A 65 13.48 -6.38 -1.24
CA GLN A 65 14.08 -7.35 -0.34
C GLN A 65 13.13 -8.49 -0.02
N LEU A 66 11.85 -8.22 0.24
CA LEU A 66 10.83 -9.25 0.47
C LEU A 66 10.62 -10.12 -0.79
N PHE A 67 10.63 -9.50 -1.97
CA PHE A 67 10.56 -10.21 -3.24
C PHE A 67 11.76 -11.15 -3.44
N ARG A 68 12.98 -10.70 -3.14
CA ARG A 68 14.18 -11.55 -3.17
C ARG A 68 14.01 -12.77 -2.26
N LYS A 69 13.51 -12.59 -1.05
CA LYS A 69 13.22 -13.69 -0.12
C LYS A 69 12.13 -14.64 -0.65
N HIS A 70 11.16 -14.10 -1.36
CA HIS A 70 10.15 -14.92 -2.04
C HIS A 70 10.77 -15.78 -3.15
N ILE A 71 11.68 -15.23 -3.95
CA ILE A 71 12.44 -15.97 -4.96
C ILE A 71 13.24 -17.12 -4.33
N GLU A 72 13.98 -16.85 -3.25
CA GLU A 72 14.77 -17.84 -2.52
C GLU A 72 13.90 -19.02 -2.07
N LYS A 73 12.72 -18.74 -1.49
CA LYS A 73 11.75 -19.77 -1.08
C LYS A 73 11.21 -20.60 -2.23
N ARG A 74 11.25 -20.10 -3.45
CA ARG A 74 10.85 -20.76 -4.69
C ARG A 74 12.05 -21.36 -5.44
N LYS A 75 13.11 -21.76 -4.70
CA LYS A 75 14.32 -22.41 -5.23
C LYS A 75 15.00 -21.62 -6.34
N ASN A 76 14.94 -20.30 -6.28
CA ASN A 76 15.55 -19.39 -7.26
C ASN A 76 15.10 -19.61 -8.71
N VAL A 77 13.89 -20.12 -8.93
CA VAL A 77 13.32 -20.35 -10.28
C VAL A 77 13.34 -19.07 -11.13
N TYR A 78 13.15 -17.92 -10.52
CA TYR A 78 13.20 -16.62 -11.17
C TYR A 78 14.49 -16.38 -11.95
N PHE A 79 15.64 -16.75 -11.39
CA PHE A 79 16.95 -16.56 -12.04
C PHE A 79 17.23 -17.58 -13.12
N GLN A 80 16.51 -18.71 -13.12
CA GLN A 80 16.65 -19.78 -14.09
C GLN A 80 15.79 -19.58 -15.34
N MET A 81 14.77 -18.70 -15.25
CA MET A 81 13.89 -18.44 -16.38
C MET A 81 14.44 -17.37 -17.32
N PRO A 82 14.06 -17.38 -18.60
CA PRO A 82 14.38 -16.31 -19.53
C PRO A 82 13.89 -14.95 -19.04
N GLU A 83 14.66 -13.89 -19.29
CA GLU A 83 14.33 -12.53 -18.85
C GLU A 83 12.93 -12.09 -19.31
N LYS A 84 12.54 -12.45 -20.54
CA LYS A 84 11.21 -12.14 -21.09
C LYS A 84 10.04 -12.68 -20.28
N ASP A 85 10.25 -13.73 -19.48
CA ASP A 85 9.21 -14.39 -18.69
C ASP A 85 9.14 -13.85 -17.27
N ARG A 86 10.16 -13.10 -16.81
CA ARG A 86 10.27 -12.60 -15.42
C ARG A 86 9.15 -11.63 -15.06
N MET A 87 8.77 -10.73 -15.96
CA MET A 87 7.68 -9.78 -15.72
C MET A 87 6.35 -10.49 -15.45
N GLY A 88 6.03 -11.51 -16.24
CA GLY A 88 4.84 -12.33 -16.06
C GLY A 88 4.89 -13.14 -14.75
N TRP A 89 6.05 -13.66 -14.40
CA TRP A 89 6.24 -14.41 -13.15
C TRP A 89 6.06 -13.53 -11.91
N ILE A 90 6.54 -12.27 -11.94
CA ILE A 90 6.30 -11.29 -10.88
C ILE A 90 4.80 -11.06 -10.70
N ALA A 91 4.10 -10.76 -11.78
CA ALA A 91 2.66 -10.50 -11.76
C ALA A 91 1.89 -11.71 -11.22
N LEU A 92 2.24 -12.92 -11.68
CA LEU A 92 1.63 -14.16 -11.21
C LEU A 92 1.91 -14.39 -9.72
N SER A 93 3.15 -14.18 -9.26
CA SER A 93 3.53 -14.36 -7.86
C SER A 93 2.72 -13.48 -6.92
N VAL A 94 2.54 -12.21 -7.27
CA VAL A 94 1.74 -11.28 -6.43
C VAL A 94 0.25 -11.63 -6.47
N ARG A 95 -0.29 -11.95 -7.65
CA ARG A 95 -1.73 -12.17 -7.81
C ARG A 95 -2.22 -13.53 -7.32
N SER A 96 -1.41 -14.58 -7.47
CA SER A 96 -1.79 -15.94 -7.10
C SER A 96 -1.37 -16.36 -5.69
N ASP A 97 -0.28 -15.82 -5.15
CA ASP A 97 0.15 -16.10 -3.79
C ASP A 97 -0.46 -15.08 -2.82
N GLN A 98 -1.58 -15.46 -2.21
CA GLN A 98 -2.30 -14.59 -1.28
C GLN A 98 -1.45 -14.17 -0.08
N ARG A 99 -0.64 -15.08 0.46
CA ARG A 99 0.23 -14.78 1.60
C ARG A 99 1.27 -13.72 1.23
N PHE A 100 1.93 -13.89 0.10
CA PHE A 100 2.92 -12.93 -0.40
C PHE A 100 2.29 -11.57 -0.69
N ARG A 101 1.13 -11.56 -1.38
CA ARG A 101 0.39 -10.33 -1.65
C ARG A 101 0.02 -9.57 -0.37
N TYR A 102 -0.46 -10.25 0.65
CA TYR A 102 -0.81 -9.59 1.91
C TYR A 102 0.40 -9.14 2.72
N GLN A 103 1.53 -9.82 2.63
CA GLN A 103 2.78 -9.31 3.21
C GLN A 103 3.18 -7.98 2.58
N LEU A 104 3.18 -7.90 1.25
CA LEU A 104 3.46 -6.66 0.53
C LEU A 104 2.45 -5.55 0.87
N ALA A 105 1.15 -5.87 0.82
CA ALA A 105 0.10 -4.90 1.15
C ALA A 105 0.20 -4.38 2.58
N GLY A 106 0.51 -5.23 3.56
CA GLY A 106 0.70 -4.85 4.94
C GLY A 106 1.84 -3.83 5.15
N MET A 107 2.90 -3.93 4.35
CA MET A 107 4.00 -2.96 4.38
C MET A 107 3.57 -1.56 3.91
N ILE A 108 2.56 -1.48 3.08
CA ILE A 108 2.00 -0.22 2.58
C ILE A 108 0.93 0.29 3.55
N ILE A 109 -0.04 -0.55 3.89
CA ILE A 109 -1.16 -0.22 4.79
C ILE A 109 -0.67 0.22 6.17
N GLY A 110 0.43 -0.36 6.66
CA GLY A 110 1.05 0.02 7.93
C GLY A 110 1.52 1.48 8.01
N HIS A 111 1.65 2.17 6.88
CA HIS A 111 1.99 3.60 6.79
C HIS A 111 0.77 4.52 6.62
N PHE A 112 -0.43 3.99 6.60
CA PHE A 112 -1.64 4.81 6.50
C PHE A 112 -1.86 5.63 7.77
N THR A 113 -2.42 6.83 7.59
CA THR A 113 -3.10 7.54 8.68
C THR A 113 -4.42 6.83 9.00
N ALA A 114 -5.02 7.14 10.15
CA ALA A 114 -6.33 6.57 10.50
C ALA A 114 -7.40 6.89 9.46
N ALA A 115 -7.42 8.12 8.95
CA ALA A 115 -8.36 8.54 7.90
C ALA A 115 -8.13 7.79 6.57
N GLU A 116 -6.88 7.54 6.21
CA GLU A 116 -6.54 6.78 5.01
C GLU A 116 -6.95 5.30 5.13
N LEU A 117 -6.80 4.71 6.32
CA LEU A 117 -7.29 3.35 6.58
C LEU A 117 -8.81 3.27 6.44
N ASP A 118 -9.55 4.22 7.01
CA ASP A 118 -11.01 4.28 6.89
C ASP A 118 -11.43 4.38 5.43
N PHE A 119 -10.81 5.26 4.66
CA PHE A 119 -11.07 5.37 3.22
C PHE A 119 -10.77 4.07 2.47
N PHE A 120 -9.65 3.44 2.77
CA PHE A 120 -9.25 2.18 2.15
C PHE A 120 -10.27 1.06 2.42
N VAL A 121 -10.70 0.92 3.66
CA VAL A 121 -11.69 -0.11 4.07
C VAL A 121 -13.06 0.16 3.43
N ASP A 122 -13.49 1.42 3.37
CA ASP A 122 -14.76 1.81 2.74
C ASP A 122 -14.78 1.59 1.23
N ASN A 123 -13.60 1.53 0.59
CA ASN A 123 -13.43 1.28 -0.85
C ASN A 123 -12.57 0.04 -1.13
N GLU A 124 -12.61 -0.97 -0.25
CA GLU A 124 -11.62 -2.05 -0.15
C GLU A 124 -11.40 -2.79 -1.47
N GLU A 125 -12.46 -3.16 -2.17
CA GLU A 125 -12.35 -3.94 -3.41
C GLU A 125 -11.54 -3.19 -4.48
N GLU A 126 -11.90 -1.96 -4.79
CA GLU A 126 -11.20 -1.17 -5.81
C GLU A 126 -9.82 -0.73 -5.33
N ALA A 127 -9.70 -0.27 -4.09
CA ALA A 127 -8.43 0.19 -3.53
C ALA A 127 -7.41 -0.96 -3.44
N MET A 128 -7.83 -2.16 -3.03
CA MET A 128 -6.94 -3.33 -2.98
C MET A 128 -6.53 -3.81 -4.37
N ARG A 129 -7.43 -3.76 -5.35
CA ARG A 129 -7.09 -4.07 -6.74
C ARG A 129 -6.02 -3.11 -7.27
N ARG A 130 -6.20 -1.81 -7.07
CA ARG A 130 -5.23 -0.78 -7.46
C ARG A 130 -3.90 -0.94 -6.75
N LEU A 131 -3.92 -1.20 -5.44
CA LEU A 131 -2.70 -1.47 -4.66
C LEU A 131 -1.97 -2.70 -5.22
N THR A 132 -2.68 -3.77 -5.53
CA THR A 132 -2.08 -4.98 -6.12
C THR A 132 -1.41 -4.69 -7.45
N ASP A 133 -2.06 -3.95 -8.34
CA ASP A 133 -1.48 -3.56 -9.63
C ASP A 133 -0.23 -2.67 -9.46
N LEU A 134 -0.27 -1.73 -8.51
CA LEU A 134 0.88 -0.88 -8.20
C LEU A 134 2.05 -1.66 -7.60
N MET A 135 1.78 -2.65 -6.73
CA MET A 135 2.82 -3.53 -6.18
C MET A 135 3.50 -4.34 -7.30
N VAL A 136 2.71 -4.89 -8.22
CA VAL A 136 3.25 -5.58 -9.41
C VAL A 136 4.15 -4.64 -10.22
N GLN A 137 3.66 -3.46 -10.57
CA GLN A 137 4.44 -2.47 -11.33
C GLN A 137 5.72 -2.07 -10.61
N ARG A 138 5.67 -1.89 -9.29
CA ARG A 138 6.83 -1.53 -8.48
C ARG A 138 7.91 -2.62 -8.50
N LEU A 139 7.52 -3.88 -8.32
CA LEU A 139 8.44 -5.01 -8.37
C LEU A 139 9.00 -5.22 -9.79
N GLN A 140 8.19 -5.03 -10.82
CA GLN A 140 8.65 -5.09 -12.21
C GLN A 140 9.66 -3.99 -12.54
N SER A 141 9.50 -2.78 -11.98
CA SER A 141 10.47 -1.69 -12.17
C SER A 141 11.82 -1.97 -11.50
N GLY A 142 11.84 -2.78 -10.44
CA GLY A 142 13.04 -3.19 -9.71
C GLY A 142 13.65 -4.51 -10.18
N VAL A 143 13.25 -5.03 -11.33
CA VAL A 143 13.67 -6.35 -11.85
C VAL A 143 15.19 -6.51 -11.96
N TYR A 144 15.90 -5.43 -12.19
CA TYR A 144 17.37 -5.41 -12.29
C TYR A 144 18.09 -5.19 -10.96
N GLU A 145 17.33 -4.95 -9.89
CA GLU A 145 17.87 -4.70 -8.54
C GLU A 145 17.88 -5.95 -7.65
N VAL A 146 17.40 -7.07 -8.17
CA VAL A 146 17.18 -8.32 -7.41
C VAL A 146 18.38 -9.27 -7.54
#